data_7e2794da7f794c9879e558ea71eeb9ac
#
_entry.id   7e2794da7f794c9879e558ea71eeb9ac
#
_cell.length_a   1.000
_cell.length_b   1.000
_cell.length_c   1.000
_cell.angle_alpha   90.00
_cell.angle_beta   90.00
_cell.angle_gamma   90.00
#
_symmetry.space_group_name_H-M   'P 1'
#
loop_
_entity.id
_entity.type
_entity.pdbx_description
1 polymer ?
#
loop_
_entity_poly.entity_id
_entity_poly.type
_entity_poly.pdbx_seq_one_letter_code
_entity_poly.pdbx_strand_id
1 'polypeptide(L)'
;TIITYAASSISVFILSLYLITDVFHTRTPKGMIAYRDYSEWHSKLNLLERRLDAADKALMNMERRDNMLYRSVFGMETIPDDIRNAGYGGVDRYADISSLDYTGVLTSTVMRSEILLKKAYIQSKSFDQVALISDRAAEMAQCAPTIPPVNYSHVRQASGFGMRVDPILKNRRRSHQGVDLAPKSGKEGEPVYVTGNGVVKAVGYDAGGYGRYVLVDHGFGYQTRYAHLKKALVEQGQEVLRGQQIAEMGNTGRSTGTHLHYEVIYMGKHVNPVNYYNKDILPEDYAAIIASSNEKPMS
;
A
#
# COMPACT_ATOMS: atom_id res chain seq x y z
N THR A 1 64.39 -11.39 64.32
CA THR A 1 64.83 -10.18 63.52
C THR A 1 64.35 -10.24 62.04
N ILE A 2 64.54 -11.36 61.31
CA ILE A 2 64.10 -11.45 59.87
C ILE A 2 62.58 -11.37 59.75
N ILE A 3 61.80 -12.03 60.60
CA ILE A 3 60.33 -12.03 60.58
C ILE A 3 59.77 -10.65 60.92
N THR A 4 60.38 -9.88 61.78
CA THR A 4 59.94 -8.52 62.12
C THR A 4 60.22 -7.55 61.02
N TYR A 5 61.32 -7.68 60.28
CA TYR A 5 61.57 -6.89 59.02
C TYR A 5 60.62 -7.23 57.91
N ALA A 6 60.29 -8.51 57.67
CA ALA A 6 59.35 -8.92 56.69
C ALA A 6 57.94 -8.41 57.01
N ALA A 7 57.49 -8.50 58.29
CA ALA A 7 56.18 -7.98 58.69
C ALA A 7 56.05 -6.45 58.52
N SER A 8 57.12 -5.69 58.88
CA SER A 8 57.15 -4.25 58.74
C SER A 8 57.13 -3.82 57.22
N SER A 9 57.86 -4.54 56.39
CA SER A 9 57.85 -4.27 54.91
C SER A 9 56.51 -4.52 54.32
N ILE A 10 55.80 -5.59 54.71
CA ILE A 10 54.42 -5.88 54.22
C ILE A 10 53.46 -4.79 54.73
N SER A 11 53.57 -4.36 55.99
CA SER A 11 52.70 -3.30 56.52
C SER A 11 52.92 -1.96 55.82
N VAL A 12 54.14 -1.59 55.53
CA VAL A 12 54.46 -0.37 54.74
C VAL A 12 53.95 -0.48 53.33
N PHE A 13 54.08 -1.64 52.70
CA PHE A 13 53.55 -1.87 51.38
C PHE A 13 52.02 -1.74 51.33
N ILE A 14 51.28 -2.37 52.25
CA ILE A 14 49.83 -2.27 52.38
C ILE A 14 49.40 -0.83 52.64
N LEU A 15 50.07 -0.11 53.54
CA LEU A 15 49.76 1.29 53.80
C LEU A 15 50.04 2.18 52.61
N SER A 16 51.13 1.97 51.87
CA SER A 16 51.42 2.71 50.66
C SER A 16 50.38 2.44 49.53
N LEU A 17 49.95 1.18 49.44
CA LEU A 17 48.87 0.81 48.48
C LEU A 17 47.56 1.50 48.84
N TYR A 18 47.21 1.50 50.14
CA TYR A 18 46.01 2.18 50.66
C TYR A 18 46.09 3.69 50.42
N LEU A 19 47.19 4.35 50.69
CA LEU A 19 47.40 5.77 50.44
C LEU A 19 47.27 6.09 48.95
N ILE A 20 47.83 5.27 48.06
CA ILE A 20 47.79 5.47 46.62
C ILE A 20 46.37 5.29 46.10
N THR A 21 45.62 4.27 46.55
CA THR A 21 44.29 3.96 45.99
C THR A 21 43.15 4.77 46.61
N ASP A 22 43.13 4.87 47.95
CA ASP A 22 41.99 5.44 48.67
C ASP A 22 42.18 6.90 49.09
N VAL A 23 43.41 7.35 49.40
CA VAL A 23 43.66 8.75 49.77
C VAL A 23 43.99 9.61 48.55
N PHE A 24 44.89 9.15 47.71
CA PHE A 24 45.25 9.91 46.49
C PHE A 24 44.39 9.58 45.26
N HIS A 25 43.44 8.66 45.40
CA HIS A 25 42.54 8.21 44.32
C HIS A 25 43.26 7.81 43.03
N THR A 26 44.54 7.42 43.13
CA THR A 26 45.32 6.95 41.98
C THR A 26 45.09 5.46 41.76
N ARG A 27 44.87 5.06 40.54
CA ARG A 27 44.63 3.65 40.19
C ARG A 27 45.93 2.88 40.11
N THR A 28 45.92 1.65 40.57
CA THR A 28 47.04 0.72 40.35
C THR A 28 47.25 0.49 38.84
N PRO A 29 48.45 0.14 38.38
CA PRO A 29 48.68 -0.15 36.96
C PRO A 29 47.69 -1.16 36.38
N LYS A 30 47.36 -2.23 37.13
CA LYS A 30 46.35 -3.20 36.75
C LYS A 30 44.95 -2.59 36.68
N GLY A 31 44.59 -1.75 37.66
CA GLY A 31 43.32 -1.03 37.67
C GLY A 31 43.21 0.02 36.55
N MET A 32 44.35 0.64 36.14
CA MET A 32 44.37 1.56 34.99
C MET A 32 44.12 0.83 33.68
N ILE A 33 44.66 -0.36 33.46
CA ILE A 33 44.41 -1.19 32.27
C ILE A 33 42.94 -1.59 32.25
N ALA A 34 42.43 -2.16 33.33
CA ALA A 34 41.00 -2.56 33.39
C ALA A 34 40.04 -1.39 33.16
N TYR A 35 40.36 -0.20 33.69
CA TYR A 35 39.54 1.00 33.45
C TYR A 35 39.62 1.49 32.02
N ARG A 36 40.77 1.44 31.38
CA ARG A 36 40.94 1.79 29.98
C ARG A 36 40.11 0.88 29.08
N ASP A 37 40.20 -0.43 29.32
CA ASP A 37 39.44 -1.41 28.58
C ASP A 37 37.93 -1.21 28.77
N TYR A 38 37.49 -0.98 30.01
CA TYR A 38 36.09 -0.64 30.33
C TYR A 38 35.62 0.63 29.61
N SER A 39 36.39 1.72 29.63
CA SER A 39 36.04 2.98 28.98
C SER A 39 35.99 2.84 27.45
N GLU A 40 36.86 2.03 26.88
CA GLU A 40 36.88 1.74 25.44
C GLU A 40 35.64 0.96 25.05
N TRP A 41 35.24 -0.06 25.80
CA TRP A 41 34.02 -0.81 25.56
C TRP A 41 32.75 0.07 25.67
N HIS A 42 32.65 0.91 26.68
CA HIS A 42 31.55 1.87 26.82
C HIS A 42 31.46 2.84 25.64
N SER A 43 32.60 3.33 25.19
CA SER A 43 32.67 4.23 24.03
C SER A 43 32.19 3.53 22.73
N LYS A 44 32.60 2.26 22.54
CA LYS A 44 32.13 1.44 21.39
C LYS A 44 30.65 1.15 21.46
N LEU A 45 30.11 0.81 22.62
CA LEU A 45 28.66 0.58 22.81
C LEU A 45 27.85 1.86 22.55
N ASN A 46 28.27 2.99 23.10
CA ASN A 46 27.62 4.28 22.85
C ASN A 46 27.64 4.67 21.35
N LEU A 47 28.74 4.37 20.66
CA LEU A 47 28.79 4.58 19.20
C LEU A 47 27.82 3.66 18.46
N LEU A 48 27.72 2.40 18.86
CA LEU A 48 26.81 1.44 18.27
C LEU A 48 25.35 1.86 18.48
N GLU A 49 24.97 2.28 19.69
CA GLU A 49 23.63 2.80 19.97
C GLU A 49 23.27 4.00 19.11
N ARG A 50 24.18 4.97 18.94
CA ARG A 50 23.96 6.11 18.02
C ARG A 50 23.76 5.67 16.57
N ARG A 51 24.48 4.64 16.13
CA ARG A 51 24.31 4.08 14.78
C ARG A 51 22.97 3.38 14.61
N LEU A 52 22.52 2.64 15.63
CA LEU A 52 21.20 2.01 15.64
C LEU A 52 20.08 3.07 15.65
N ASP A 53 20.23 4.16 16.42
CA ASP A 53 19.28 5.28 16.39
C ASP A 53 19.20 5.94 14.99
N ALA A 54 20.33 6.12 14.34
CA ALA A 54 20.37 6.68 12.98
C ALA A 54 19.71 5.74 11.97
N ALA A 55 19.95 4.43 12.09
CA ALA A 55 19.35 3.41 11.24
C ALA A 55 17.82 3.33 11.43
N ASP A 56 17.34 3.38 12.69
CA ASP A 56 15.91 3.39 13.00
C ASP A 56 15.22 4.62 12.40
N LYS A 57 15.80 5.81 12.56
CA LYS A 57 15.28 7.05 11.94
C LYS A 57 15.24 6.98 10.42
N ALA A 58 16.28 6.43 9.79
CA ALA A 58 16.31 6.25 8.34
C ALA A 58 15.20 5.29 7.88
N LEU A 59 15.02 4.18 8.60
CA LEU A 59 14.00 3.19 8.29
C LEU A 59 12.59 3.77 8.47
N MET A 60 12.31 4.50 9.56
CA MET A 60 11.03 5.20 9.77
C MET A 60 10.73 6.20 8.64
N ASN A 61 11.75 6.89 8.11
CA ASN A 61 11.55 7.76 6.95
C ASN A 61 11.23 6.99 5.67
N MET A 62 11.84 5.81 5.46
CA MET A 62 11.51 4.92 4.35
C MET A 62 10.08 4.38 4.46
N GLU A 63 9.66 3.94 5.64
CA GLU A 63 8.29 3.46 5.94
C GLU A 63 7.24 4.55 5.67
N ARG A 64 7.52 5.78 6.09
CA ARG A 64 6.63 6.93 5.83
C ARG A 64 6.48 7.21 4.34
N ARG A 65 7.59 7.24 3.60
CA ARG A 65 7.55 7.45 2.12
C ARG A 65 6.82 6.32 1.42
N ASP A 66 7.04 5.08 1.84
CA ASP A 66 6.36 3.92 1.31
C ASP A 66 4.83 4.05 1.44
N ASN A 67 4.34 4.33 2.65
CA ASN A 67 2.92 4.47 2.91
C ASN A 67 2.30 5.72 2.23
N MET A 68 2.97 6.88 2.29
CA MET A 68 2.39 8.15 1.85
C MET A 68 2.55 8.41 0.35
N LEU A 69 3.61 7.91 -0.28
CA LEU A 69 3.92 8.18 -1.68
C LEU A 69 3.69 6.92 -2.52
N TYR A 70 4.51 5.88 -2.32
CA TYR A 70 4.52 4.74 -3.24
C TYR A 70 3.22 3.96 -3.19
N ARG A 71 2.77 3.54 -2.01
CA ARG A 71 1.52 2.79 -1.86
C ARG A 71 0.30 3.62 -2.25
N SER A 72 0.28 4.90 -1.92
CA SER A 72 -0.83 5.80 -2.28
C SER A 72 -0.94 5.99 -3.80
N VAL A 73 0.18 6.21 -4.51
CA VAL A 73 0.19 6.38 -5.98
C VAL A 73 -0.34 5.13 -6.70
N PHE A 74 0.01 3.94 -6.20
CA PHE A 74 -0.42 2.68 -6.80
C PHE A 74 -1.71 2.11 -6.19
N GLY A 75 -2.40 2.85 -5.32
CA GLY A 75 -3.63 2.41 -4.68
C GLY A 75 -3.47 1.17 -3.79
N MET A 76 -2.27 0.92 -3.28
CA MET A 76 -1.97 -0.20 -2.39
C MET A 76 -2.40 0.13 -0.96
N GLU A 77 -2.84 -0.89 -0.21
CA GLU A 77 -3.08 -0.73 1.23
C GLU A 77 -1.78 -0.46 1.99
N THR A 78 -1.85 0.39 3.02
CA THR A 78 -0.71 0.63 3.93
C THR A 78 -0.39 -0.63 4.71
N ILE A 79 0.90 -0.86 5.01
CA ILE A 79 1.29 -1.96 5.90
C ILE A 79 0.97 -1.52 7.34
N PRO A 80 0.12 -2.27 8.06
CA PRO A 80 -0.25 -1.96 9.44
C PRO A 80 0.97 -1.92 10.39
N ASP A 81 0.90 -1.03 11.37
CA ASP A 81 2.00 -0.84 12.33
C ASP A 81 2.26 -2.06 13.22
N ASP A 82 1.24 -2.87 13.48
CA ASP A 82 1.37 -4.15 14.20
C ASP A 82 2.22 -5.16 13.42
N ILE A 83 2.12 -5.19 12.10
CA ILE A 83 2.98 -6.01 11.24
C ILE A 83 4.42 -5.47 11.24
N ARG A 84 4.59 -4.14 11.10
CA ARG A 84 5.91 -3.50 11.08
C ARG A 84 6.65 -3.63 12.42
N ASN A 85 5.91 -3.50 13.52
CA ASN A 85 6.46 -3.52 14.88
C ASN A 85 6.28 -4.87 15.60
N ALA A 86 5.77 -5.92 14.92
CA ALA A 86 5.60 -7.22 15.52
C ALA A 86 6.92 -7.73 16.12
N GLY A 87 6.99 -7.80 17.43
CA GLY A 87 8.13 -8.33 18.15
C GLY A 87 8.32 -9.84 17.93
N TYR A 88 9.46 -10.36 18.31
CA TYR A 88 9.65 -11.81 18.45
C TYR A 88 8.95 -12.25 19.73
N GLY A 89 7.77 -12.89 19.63
CA GLY A 89 7.03 -13.35 20.79
C GLY A 89 7.72 -14.52 21.53
N GLY A 90 7.77 -14.43 22.85
CA GLY A 90 7.60 -15.54 23.77
C GLY A 90 8.75 -16.52 24.05
N VAL A 91 9.95 -16.36 23.50
CA VAL A 91 11.11 -17.20 23.86
C VAL A 91 12.23 -16.30 24.40
N ASP A 92 12.79 -16.66 25.57
CA ASP A 92 13.99 -15.99 26.10
C ASP A 92 15.21 -16.40 25.26
N ARG A 93 15.38 -15.73 24.12
CA ARG A 93 16.50 -15.97 23.18
C ARG A 93 17.82 -15.41 23.68
N TYR A 94 17.79 -14.67 24.77
CA TYR A 94 18.92 -13.91 25.30
C TYR A 94 19.43 -14.45 26.63
N ALA A 95 18.94 -15.64 27.05
CA ALA A 95 19.36 -16.30 28.29
C ALA A 95 20.89 -16.49 28.37
N ASP A 96 21.51 -16.84 27.21
CA ASP A 96 22.97 -17.03 27.14
C ASP A 96 23.77 -15.72 27.33
N ILE A 97 23.17 -14.58 26.94
CA ILE A 97 23.80 -13.26 27.10
C ILE A 97 23.54 -12.71 28.51
N SER A 98 22.43 -13.11 29.13
CA SER A 98 22.05 -12.63 30.48
C SER A 98 22.98 -13.07 31.58
N SER A 99 23.88 -14.00 31.35
CA SER A 99 24.89 -14.50 32.31
C SER A 99 26.17 -13.65 32.41
N LEU A 100 26.35 -12.63 31.56
CA LEU A 100 27.53 -11.78 31.51
C LEU A 100 27.32 -10.49 32.32
N ASP A 101 28.37 -10.01 33.07
CA ASP A 101 28.30 -8.83 33.97
C ASP A 101 27.87 -7.49 33.31
N TYR A 102 27.84 -7.41 31.98
CA TYR A 102 27.41 -6.23 31.18
C TYR A 102 26.09 -6.43 30.46
N THR A 103 25.22 -7.27 30.97
CA THR A 103 24.08 -7.89 30.29
C THR A 103 22.99 -6.93 29.81
N GLY A 104 22.68 -5.87 30.56
CA GLY A 104 21.54 -5.02 30.23
C GLY A 104 21.71 -4.26 28.91
N VAL A 105 22.85 -3.59 28.72
CA VAL A 105 23.10 -2.77 27.51
C VAL A 105 23.37 -3.64 26.28
N LEU A 106 24.13 -4.72 26.44
CA LEU A 106 24.43 -5.64 25.34
C LEU A 106 23.15 -6.34 24.85
N THR A 107 22.34 -6.86 25.77
CA THR A 107 21.07 -7.52 25.45
C THR A 107 20.11 -6.56 24.75
N SER A 108 19.95 -5.33 25.26
CA SER A 108 19.09 -4.32 24.63
C SER A 108 19.58 -3.93 23.23
N THR A 109 20.89 -3.83 23.02
CA THR A 109 21.49 -3.52 21.73
C THR A 109 21.27 -4.63 20.72
N VAL A 110 21.44 -5.90 21.13
CA VAL A 110 21.15 -7.06 20.26
C VAL A 110 19.67 -7.13 19.91
N MET A 111 18.77 -6.98 20.88
CA MET A 111 17.31 -6.94 20.62
C MET A 111 16.93 -5.84 19.64
N ARG A 112 17.47 -4.63 19.81
CA ARG A 112 17.23 -3.52 18.87
C ARG A 112 17.72 -3.83 17.48
N SER A 113 18.91 -4.43 17.35
CA SER A 113 19.45 -4.78 16.02
C SER A 113 18.57 -5.81 15.30
N GLU A 114 18.03 -6.81 16.01
CA GLU A 114 17.12 -7.80 15.44
C GLU A 114 15.78 -7.19 15.01
N ILE A 115 15.21 -6.28 15.82
CA ILE A 115 14.00 -5.54 15.45
C ILE A 115 14.23 -4.71 14.18
N LEU A 116 15.36 -4.01 14.09
CA LEU A 116 15.72 -3.23 12.91
C LEU A 116 15.91 -4.11 11.68
N LEU A 117 16.56 -5.26 11.80
CA LEU A 117 16.70 -6.22 10.71
C LEU A 117 15.34 -6.70 10.21
N LYS A 118 14.41 -7.01 11.11
CA LYS A 118 13.04 -7.41 10.75
C LYS A 118 12.29 -6.30 10.03
N LYS A 119 12.31 -5.07 10.56
CA LYS A 119 11.70 -3.90 9.92
C LYS A 119 12.29 -3.67 8.53
N ALA A 120 13.61 -3.75 8.38
CA ALA A 120 14.29 -3.62 7.10
C ALA A 120 13.87 -4.71 6.10
N TYR A 121 13.70 -5.94 6.56
CA TYR A 121 13.18 -7.03 5.72
C TYR A 121 11.75 -6.77 5.24
N ILE A 122 10.85 -6.33 6.13
CA ILE A 122 9.47 -5.97 5.78
C ILE A 122 9.48 -4.82 4.76
N GLN A 123 10.32 -3.80 4.97
CA GLN A 123 10.44 -2.68 4.05
C GLN A 123 11.00 -3.10 2.69
N SER A 124 11.98 -4.00 2.64
CA SER A 124 12.48 -4.58 1.39
C SER A 124 11.37 -5.31 0.62
N LYS A 125 10.57 -6.12 1.32
CA LYS A 125 9.41 -6.79 0.69
C LYS A 125 8.35 -5.83 0.19
N SER A 126 8.14 -4.73 0.88
CA SER A 126 7.26 -3.66 0.40
C SER A 126 7.78 -3.06 -0.90
N PHE A 127 9.08 -2.78 -0.99
CA PHE A 127 9.68 -2.23 -2.21
C PHE A 127 9.65 -3.21 -3.38
N ASP A 128 9.82 -4.53 -3.14
CA ASP A 128 9.63 -5.55 -4.17
C ASP A 128 8.22 -5.48 -4.78
N GLN A 129 7.19 -5.29 -3.94
CA GLN A 129 5.80 -5.13 -4.39
C GLN A 129 5.59 -3.84 -5.20
N VAL A 130 6.14 -2.72 -4.73
CA VAL A 130 6.06 -1.42 -5.43
C VAL A 130 6.77 -1.49 -6.78
N ALA A 131 7.96 -2.12 -6.85
CA ALA A 131 8.72 -2.29 -8.08
C ALA A 131 7.92 -3.11 -9.11
N LEU A 132 7.34 -4.25 -8.68
CA LEU A 132 6.52 -5.10 -9.55
C LEU A 132 5.33 -4.35 -10.16
N ILE A 133 4.66 -3.49 -9.37
CA ILE A 133 3.54 -2.68 -9.86
C ILE A 133 4.06 -1.55 -10.75
N SER A 134 5.19 -0.93 -10.40
CA SER A 134 5.80 0.14 -11.21
C SER A 134 6.17 -0.34 -12.61
N ASP A 135 6.72 -1.55 -12.74
CA ASP A 135 7.03 -2.16 -14.03
C ASP A 135 5.78 -2.39 -14.90
N ARG A 136 4.61 -2.53 -14.26
CA ARG A 136 3.32 -2.67 -14.93
C ARG A 136 2.49 -1.39 -14.97
N ALA A 137 3.08 -0.23 -14.64
CA ALA A 137 2.35 1.04 -14.56
C ALA A 137 1.70 1.44 -15.90
N ALA A 138 2.39 1.18 -17.02
CA ALA A 138 1.83 1.45 -18.36
C ALA A 138 0.62 0.57 -18.65
N GLU A 139 0.66 -0.72 -18.32
CA GLU A 139 -0.46 -1.64 -18.44
C GLU A 139 -1.62 -1.22 -17.53
N MET A 140 -1.33 -0.90 -16.26
CA MET A 140 -2.33 -0.40 -15.31
C MET A 140 -3.02 0.87 -15.82
N ALA A 141 -2.26 1.81 -16.42
CA ALA A 141 -2.81 3.03 -16.99
C ALA A 141 -3.80 2.75 -18.15
N GLN A 142 -3.60 1.69 -18.91
CA GLN A 142 -4.53 1.25 -19.96
C GLN A 142 -5.77 0.53 -19.39
N CYS A 143 -5.63 -0.15 -18.27
CA CYS A 143 -6.69 -0.91 -17.62
C CYS A 143 -7.61 -0.04 -16.75
N ALA A 144 -7.11 1.05 -16.17
CA ALA A 144 -7.90 1.96 -15.36
C ALA A 144 -9.07 2.56 -16.16
N PRO A 145 -10.31 2.69 -15.61
CA PRO A 145 -11.50 3.14 -16.30
C PRO A 145 -11.54 4.68 -16.47
N THR A 146 -10.65 5.24 -17.29
CA THR A 146 -10.35 6.69 -17.37
C THR A 146 -11.12 7.45 -18.43
N ILE A 147 -11.86 6.77 -19.33
CA ILE A 147 -12.74 7.42 -20.29
C ILE A 147 -14.21 7.22 -19.89
N PRO A 148 -15.14 8.07 -20.36
CA PRO A 148 -16.56 7.89 -20.07
C PRO A 148 -17.14 6.66 -20.80
N PRO A 149 -18.19 6.01 -20.24
CA PRO A 149 -18.81 4.84 -20.85
C PRO A 149 -19.72 5.17 -22.05
N VAL A 150 -20.01 6.46 -22.28
CA VAL A 150 -20.89 6.97 -23.33
C VAL A 150 -20.41 8.33 -23.79
N ASN A 151 -20.87 8.77 -24.98
CA ASN A 151 -20.62 10.14 -25.42
C ASN A 151 -21.46 11.14 -24.61
N TYR A 152 -20.82 11.98 -23.80
CA TYR A 152 -21.50 12.96 -22.94
C TYR A 152 -22.22 14.07 -23.69
N SER A 153 -21.91 14.30 -24.97
CA SER A 153 -22.69 15.22 -25.82
C SER A 153 -24.11 14.72 -26.07
N HIS A 154 -24.32 13.40 -26.05
CA HIS A 154 -25.59 12.74 -26.33
C HIS A 154 -26.44 12.41 -25.09
N VAL A 155 -25.81 12.45 -23.91
CA VAL A 155 -26.47 12.03 -22.65
C VAL A 155 -26.49 13.15 -21.61
N ARG A 156 -27.30 12.94 -20.58
CA ARG A 156 -27.29 13.72 -19.33
C ARG A 156 -27.15 12.77 -18.15
N GLN A 157 -26.50 13.21 -17.10
CA GLN A 157 -26.50 12.47 -15.84
C GLN A 157 -27.86 12.59 -15.15
N ALA A 158 -28.59 11.48 -15.10
CA ALA A 158 -29.91 11.41 -14.48
C ALA A 158 -29.82 11.19 -12.96
N SER A 159 -28.81 10.45 -12.48
CA SER A 159 -28.59 10.25 -11.05
C SER A 159 -27.10 9.99 -10.74
N GLY A 160 -26.67 10.44 -9.55
CA GLY A 160 -25.30 10.28 -9.04
C GLY A 160 -25.16 9.07 -8.14
N PHE A 161 -23.90 8.81 -7.75
CA PHE A 161 -23.50 7.78 -6.79
C PHE A 161 -23.88 8.19 -5.36
N GLY A 162 -24.21 7.23 -4.49
CA GLY A 162 -24.42 7.41 -3.07
C GLY A 162 -25.88 7.31 -2.62
N MET A 163 -26.18 7.81 -1.42
CA MET A 163 -27.52 7.69 -0.81
C MET A 163 -28.54 8.60 -1.51
N ARG A 164 -29.57 8.03 -2.10
CA ARG A 164 -30.67 8.75 -2.77
C ARG A 164 -32.05 8.17 -2.39
N VAL A 165 -33.10 8.92 -2.66
CA VAL A 165 -34.48 8.40 -2.60
C VAL A 165 -34.65 7.37 -3.70
N ASP A 166 -35.19 6.19 -3.40
CA ASP A 166 -35.48 5.15 -4.39
C ASP A 166 -36.49 5.69 -5.43
N PRO A 167 -36.17 5.66 -6.73
CA PRO A 167 -37.05 6.25 -7.75
C PRO A 167 -38.37 5.50 -7.92
N ILE A 168 -38.44 4.25 -7.47
CA ILE A 168 -39.63 3.39 -7.53
C ILE A 168 -40.39 3.44 -6.20
N LEU A 169 -39.66 3.25 -5.07
CA LEU A 169 -40.20 3.29 -3.71
C LEU A 169 -39.87 4.64 -3.06
N LYS A 170 -40.58 5.70 -3.47
CA LYS A 170 -40.32 7.11 -3.11
C LYS A 170 -40.23 7.43 -1.61
N ASN A 171 -40.62 6.50 -0.76
CA ASN A 171 -40.58 6.64 0.71
C ASN A 171 -39.32 5.99 1.36
N ARG A 172 -38.39 5.45 0.57
CA ARG A 172 -37.16 4.79 1.08
C ARG A 172 -35.92 5.43 0.48
N ARG A 173 -34.88 5.56 1.30
CA ARG A 173 -33.52 5.89 0.84
C ARG A 173 -32.77 4.59 0.52
N ARG A 174 -32.04 4.60 -0.58
CA ARG A 174 -31.21 3.47 -1.03
C ARG A 174 -29.85 3.98 -1.47
N SER A 175 -28.81 3.19 -1.20
CA SER A 175 -27.49 3.42 -1.77
C SER A 175 -27.50 3.11 -3.25
N HIS A 176 -27.06 4.05 -4.07
CA HIS A 176 -26.85 3.92 -5.49
C HIS A 176 -25.38 3.63 -5.76
N GLN A 177 -25.08 2.45 -6.26
CA GLN A 177 -23.72 1.92 -6.43
C GLN A 177 -23.01 2.38 -7.70
N GLY A 178 -23.67 3.22 -8.51
CA GLY A 178 -23.16 3.72 -9.77
C GLY A 178 -23.66 5.11 -10.13
N VAL A 179 -23.62 5.44 -11.40
CA VAL A 179 -24.24 6.63 -12.00
C VAL A 179 -25.22 6.21 -13.06
N ASP A 180 -26.34 6.97 -13.18
CA ASP A 180 -27.32 6.76 -14.24
C ASP A 180 -27.15 7.85 -15.30
N LEU A 181 -26.93 7.43 -16.56
CA LEU A 181 -26.71 8.28 -17.72
C LEU A 181 -27.86 8.06 -18.72
N ALA A 182 -28.71 9.06 -18.91
CA ALA A 182 -29.88 8.98 -19.76
C ALA A 182 -29.63 9.69 -21.09
N PRO A 183 -30.08 9.13 -22.22
CA PRO A 183 -29.92 9.77 -23.53
C PRO A 183 -30.79 11.02 -23.62
N LYS A 184 -30.25 12.10 -24.16
CA LYS A 184 -31.00 13.36 -24.39
C LYS A 184 -32.17 13.16 -25.38
N SER A 185 -32.00 12.21 -26.30
CA SER A 185 -33.03 11.81 -27.26
C SER A 185 -34.21 11.06 -26.63
N GLY A 186 -34.03 10.49 -25.40
CA GLY A 186 -34.99 9.57 -24.77
C GLY A 186 -35.09 8.21 -25.45
N LYS A 187 -34.36 7.94 -26.54
CA LYS A 187 -34.43 6.70 -27.32
C LYS A 187 -33.40 5.69 -26.85
N GLU A 188 -33.72 4.40 -27.01
CA GLU A 188 -32.79 3.31 -26.83
C GLU A 188 -31.77 3.20 -27.98
N GLY A 189 -30.64 2.54 -27.73
CA GLY A 189 -29.64 2.23 -28.76
C GLY A 189 -28.42 3.14 -28.74
N GLU A 190 -28.29 4.08 -27.75
CA GLU A 190 -27.08 4.86 -27.60
C GLU A 190 -25.88 3.94 -27.35
N PRO A 191 -24.76 4.11 -28.09
CA PRO A 191 -23.57 3.27 -27.92
C PRO A 191 -22.99 3.31 -26.50
N VAL A 192 -22.56 2.16 -26.00
CA VAL A 192 -21.91 2.00 -24.73
C VAL A 192 -20.50 1.44 -24.94
N TYR A 193 -19.50 2.11 -24.36
CA TYR A 193 -18.09 1.83 -24.58
C TYR A 193 -17.42 1.34 -23.31
N VAL A 194 -16.45 0.41 -23.44
CA VAL A 194 -15.64 -0.02 -22.33
C VAL A 194 -14.63 1.07 -21.93
N THR A 195 -14.50 1.31 -20.64
CA THR A 195 -13.78 2.46 -20.08
C THR A 195 -12.30 2.23 -19.80
N GLY A 196 -11.85 0.97 -19.86
CA GLY A 196 -10.45 0.52 -19.73
C GLY A 196 -10.26 -0.79 -20.50
N ASN A 197 -9.01 -1.16 -20.81
CA ASN A 197 -8.70 -2.48 -21.35
C ASN A 197 -9.09 -3.56 -20.33
N GLY A 198 -9.53 -4.73 -20.77
CA GLY A 198 -9.89 -5.81 -19.87
C GLY A 198 -10.47 -7.03 -20.57
N VAL A 199 -11.02 -7.92 -19.76
CA VAL A 199 -11.71 -9.14 -20.22
C VAL A 199 -13.16 -9.12 -19.74
N VAL A 200 -14.09 -9.47 -20.59
CA VAL A 200 -15.51 -9.58 -20.23
C VAL A 200 -15.70 -10.72 -19.25
N LYS A 201 -15.94 -10.38 -17.98
CA LYS A 201 -16.11 -11.34 -16.90
C LYS A 201 -17.46 -12.03 -16.94
N ALA A 202 -18.51 -11.29 -17.32
CA ALA A 202 -19.85 -11.84 -17.43
C ALA A 202 -20.72 -11.01 -18.40
N VAL A 203 -21.57 -11.68 -19.15
CA VAL A 203 -22.72 -11.10 -19.85
C VAL A 203 -23.96 -11.83 -19.32
N GLY A 204 -24.93 -11.09 -18.80
CA GLY A 204 -26.07 -11.72 -18.12
C GLY A 204 -27.35 -10.90 -18.16
N TYR A 205 -28.39 -11.48 -17.55
CA TYR A 205 -29.70 -10.85 -17.38
C TYR A 205 -30.22 -11.06 -15.96
N ASP A 206 -30.51 -9.96 -15.26
CA ASP A 206 -31.11 -9.92 -13.93
C ASP A 206 -32.43 -9.12 -13.99
N ALA A 207 -33.53 -9.81 -14.05
CA ALA A 207 -34.85 -9.21 -14.17
C ALA A 207 -35.24 -8.30 -12.98
N GLY A 208 -34.77 -8.62 -11.77
CA GLY A 208 -35.11 -7.91 -10.53
C GLY A 208 -34.21 -6.71 -10.24
N GLY A 209 -33.13 -6.55 -11.00
CA GLY A 209 -32.09 -5.55 -10.75
C GLY A 209 -31.53 -4.94 -12.03
N TYR A 210 -30.37 -5.38 -12.44
CA TYR A 210 -29.56 -4.80 -13.51
C TYR A 210 -30.11 -4.96 -14.94
N GLY A 211 -31.13 -5.79 -15.16
CA GLY A 211 -31.55 -6.15 -16.53
C GLY A 211 -30.44 -6.85 -17.28
N ARG A 212 -30.29 -6.56 -18.57
CA ARG A 212 -29.10 -6.98 -19.32
C ARG A 212 -27.90 -6.19 -18.87
N TYR A 213 -26.80 -6.89 -18.60
CA TYR A 213 -25.56 -6.26 -18.14
C TYR A 213 -24.33 -6.91 -18.75
N VAL A 214 -23.27 -6.14 -18.82
CA VAL A 214 -21.89 -6.58 -19.08
C VAL A 214 -21.05 -6.20 -17.85
N LEU A 215 -20.24 -7.14 -17.37
CA LEU A 215 -19.24 -6.92 -16.33
C LEU A 215 -17.86 -7.18 -16.94
N VAL A 216 -16.98 -6.18 -16.87
CA VAL A 216 -15.61 -6.26 -17.36
C VAL A 216 -14.64 -6.26 -16.20
N ASP A 217 -13.67 -7.18 -16.23
CA ASP A 217 -12.52 -7.21 -15.32
C ASP A 217 -11.32 -6.60 -16.02
N HIS A 218 -10.80 -5.52 -15.48
CA HIS A 218 -9.68 -4.77 -16.05
C HIS A 218 -8.32 -5.18 -15.46
N GLY A 219 -8.31 -6.11 -14.49
CA GLY A 219 -7.12 -6.36 -13.67
C GLY A 219 -6.87 -5.22 -12.68
N PHE A 220 -5.75 -5.27 -11.97
CA PHE A 220 -5.32 -4.28 -10.98
C PHE A 220 -6.42 -3.90 -9.95
N GLY A 221 -7.36 -4.80 -9.69
CA GLY A 221 -8.49 -4.59 -8.78
C GLY A 221 -9.67 -3.80 -9.36
N TYR A 222 -9.63 -3.38 -10.62
CA TYR A 222 -10.72 -2.65 -11.27
C TYR A 222 -11.68 -3.59 -12.00
N GLN A 223 -12.97 -3.35 -11.77
CA GLN A 223 -14.06 -3.93 -12.57
C GLN A 223 -15.07 -2.83 -12.89
N THR A 224 -15.73 -2.94 -14.05
CA THR A 224 -16.83 -2.03 -14.43
C THR A 224 -18.06 -2.81 -14.84
N ARG A 225 -19.24 -2.30 -14.43
CA ARG A 225 -20.55 -2.86 -14.81
C ARG A 225 -21.34 -1.86 -15.63
N TYR A 226 -21.91 -2.38 -16.71
CA TYR A 226 -22.78 -1.66 -17.63
C TYR A 226 -24.14 -2.37 -17.62
N ALA A 227 -25.19 -1.71 -17.17
CA ALA A 227 -26.49 -2.34 -16.94
C ALA A 227 -27.65 -1.59 -17.60
N HIS A 228 -28.85 -2.20 -17.55
CA HIS A 228 -30.06 -1.80 -18.24
C HIS A 228 -29.94 -1.77 -19.78
N LEU A 229 -29.04 -2.62 -20.31
CA LEU A 229 -28.69 -2.67 -21.72
C LEU A 229 -29.86 -3.18 -22.58
N LYS A 230 -29.98 -2.64 -23.81
CA LYS A 230 -30.82 -3.17 -24.87
C LYS A 230 -30.21 -4.46 -25.44
N LYS A 231 -28.89 -4.40 -25.72
CA LYS A 231 -28.14 -5.49 -26.33
C LYS A 231 -26.68 -5.43 -25.87
N ALA A 232 -26.08 -6.59 -25.56
CA ALA A 232 -24.65 -6.75 -25.48
C ALA A 232 -24.07 -7.12 -26.86
N LEU A 233 -22.91 -6.56 -27.18
CA LEU A 233 -22.19 -6.79 -28.45
C LEU A 233 -20.93 -7.61 -28.26
N VAL A 234 -20.69 -8.10 -27.02
CA VAL A 234 -19.54 -8.87 -26.61
C VAL A 234 -19.99 -10.11 -25.86
N GLU A 235 -19.09 -11.10 -25.74
CA GLU A 235 -19.31 -12.38 -25.04
C GLU A 235 -18.41 -12.53 -23.83
N GLN A 236 -18.78 -13.39 -22.89
CA GLN A 236 -17.94 -13.73 -21.74
C GLN A 236 -16.61 -14.33 -22.18
N GLY A 237 -15.51 -13.87 -21.59
CA GLY A 237 -14.14 -14.27 -21.93
C GLY A 237 -13.51 -13.45 -23.05
N GLN A 238 -14.26 -12.60 -23.74
CA GLN A 238 -13.73 -11.73 -24.80
C GLN A 238 -12.83 -10.65 -24.21
N GLU A 239 -11.65 -10.44 -24.81
CA GLU A 239 -10.81 -9.27 -24.55
C GLU A 239 -11.41 -8.04 -25.20
N VAL A 240 -11.37 -6.91 -24.49
CA VAL A 240 -11.91 -5.63 -24.93
C VAL A 240 -10.90 -4.52 -24.70
N LEU A 241 -10.79 -3.61 -25.65
CA LEU A 241 -9.90 -2.46 -25.61
C LEU A 241 -10.67 -1.21 -25.24
N ARG A 242 -10.07 -0.34 -24.42
CA ARG A 242 -10.63 0.95 -24.02
C ARG A 242 -11.17 1.72 -25.23
N GLY A 243 -12.41 2.21 -25.14
CA GLY A 243 -13.11 2.88 -26.23
C GLY A 243 -13.81 1.95 -27.22
N GLN A 244 -13.69 0.63 -27.09
CA GLN A 244 -14.45 -0.31 -27.91
C GLN A 244 -15.93 -0.27 -27.52
N GLN A 245 -16.83 -0.23 -28.49
CA GLN A 245 -18.26 -0.39 -28.23
C GLN A 245 -18.56 -1.83 -27.78
N ILE A 246 -19.19 -1.98 -26.62
CA ILE A 246 -19.52 -3.28 -26.02
C ILE A 246 -21.03 -3.55 -25.90
N ALA A 247 -21.85 -2.50 -26.00
CA ALA A 247 -23.30 -2.64 -25.85
C ALA A 247 -24.06 -1.47 -26.45
N GLU A 248 -25.39 -1.59 -26.42
CA GLU A 248 -26.36 -0.54 -26.68
C GLU A 248 -27.19 -0.27 -25.41
N MET A 249 -27.41 1.02 -25.11
CA MET A 249 -28.22 1.46 -23.98
C MET A 249 -29.69 1.08 -24.18
N GLY A 250 -30.36 0.68 -23.08
CA GLY A 250 -31.76 0.25 -23.11
C GLY A 250 -32.54 0.62 -21.86
N ASN A 251 -33.59 -0.18 -21.60
CA ASN A 251 -34.51 0.01 -20.48
C ASN A 251 -34.94 -1.34 -19.90
N THR A 252 -33.99 -2.25 -19.69
CA THR A 252 -34.26 -3.61 -19.18
C THR A 252 -34.06 -3.71 -17.66
N GLY A 253 -34.71 -4.71 -17.05
CA GLY A 253 -34.64 -4.92 -15.59
C GLY A 253 -35.41 -3.88 -14.78
N ARG A 254 -34.91 -3.53 -13.58
CA ARG A 254 -35.57 -2.56 -12.71
C ARG A 254 -35.20 -1.11 -13.12
N SER A 255 -35.80 -0.65 -14.18
CA SER A 255 -35.57 0.68 -14.75
C SER A 255 -36.89 1.44 -14.96
N THR A 256 -36.86 2.76 -14.79
CA THR A 256 -38.01 3.66 -14.99
C THR A 256 -37.99 4.38 -16.34
N GLY A 257 -36.96 4.17 -17.13
CA GLY A 257 -36.81 4.78 -18.47
C GLY A 257 -35.42 4.48 -19.03
N THR A 258 -35.19 4.77 -20.29
CA THR A 258 -33.93 4.49 -20.99
C THR A 258 -32.75 5.17 -20.30
N HIS A 259 -31.80 4.39 -19.81
CA HIS A 259 -30.54 4.89 -19.26
C HIS A 259 -29.50 3.78 -19.17
N LEU A 260 -28.23 4.15 -19.11
CA LEU A 260 -27.12 3.31 -18.69
C LEU A 260 -26.93 3.47 -17.19
N HIS A 261 -26.97 2.38 -16.43
CA HIS A 261 -26.43 2.31 -15.07
C HIS A 261 -24.98 1.83 -15.18
N TYR A 262 -24.05 2.68 -14.74
CA TYR A 262 -22.61 2.42 -14.82
C TYR A 262 -21.98 2.40 -13.43
N GLU A 263 -21.25 1.32 -13.11
CA GLU A 263 -20.53 1.16 -11.85
C GLU A 263 -19.04 0.99 -12.09
N VAL A 264 -18.24 1.55 -11.19
CA VAL A 264 -16.82 1.23 -10.99
C VAL A 264 -16.66 0.51 -9.67
N ILE A 265 -16.01 -0.64 -9.71
CA ILE A 265 -15.71 -1.46 -8.53
C ILE A 265 -14.19 -1.52 -8.43
N TYR A 266 -13.66 -1.04 -7.32
CA TYR A 266 -12.23 -1.09 -7.02
C TYR A 266 -11.98 -1.90 -5.76
N MET A 267 -11.12 -2.93 -5.85
CA MET A 267 -10.82 -3.87 -4.77
C MET A 267 -12.10 -4.42 -4.10
N GLY A 268 -13.11 -4.78 -4.91
CA GLY A 268 -14.38 -5.32 -4.45
C GLY A 268 -15.36 -4.31 -3.84
N LYS A 269 -15.02 -3.01 -3.80
CA LYS A 269 -15.87 -1.94 -3.27
C LYS A 269 -16.39 -1.06 -4.40
N HIS A 270 -17.69 -0.72 -4.37
CA HIS A 270 -18.25 0.26 -5.30
C HIS A 270 -17.73 1.66 -4.96
N VAL A 271 -17.20 2.35 -5.95
CA VAL A 271 -16.64 3.69 -5.84
C VAL A 271 -17.37 4.65 -6.76
N ASN A 272 -17.27 5.96 -6.50
CA ASN A 272 -17.95 6.95 -7.33
C ASN A 272 -17.33 7.02 -8.73
N PRO A 273 -18.03 6.60 -9.81
CA PRO A 273 -17.48 6.53 -11.15
C PRO A 273 -16.98 7.86 -11.71
N VAL A 274 -17.60 8.98 -11.30
CA VAL A 274 -17.26 10.33 -11.80
C VAL A 274 -15.82 10.75 -11.45
N ASN A 275 -15.22 10.12 -10.45
CA ASN A 275 -13.83 10.40 -10.04
C ASN A 275 -12.79 9.74 -10.96
N TYR A 276 -13.20 8.87 -11.89
CA TYR A 276 -12.30 8.05 -12.69
C TYR A 276 -12.14 8.54 -14.12
N TYR A 277 -13.14 9.16 -14.71
CA TYR A 277 -13.12 9.55 -16.12
C TYR A 277 -13.31 11.06 -16.34
N ASN A 278 -12.71 11.56 -17.42
CA ASN A 278 -12.94 12.92 -17.89
C ASN A 278 -14.11 12.93 -18.89
N LYS A 279 -15.14 13.76 -18.63
CA LYS A 279 -16.35 13.89 -19.46
C LYS A 279 -16.11 14.51 -20.83
N ASP A 280 -14.99 15.22 -20.98
CA ASP A 280 -14.62 15.91 -22.22
C ASP A 280 -13.93 14.98 -23.24
N ILE A 281 -13.61 13.76 -22.84
CA ILE A 281 -13.04 12.75 -23.74
C ILE A 281 -14.18 12.03 -24.44
N LEU A 282 -14.11 11.96 -25.77
CA LEU A 282 -15.03 11.16 -26.57
C LEU A 282 -14.50 9.73 -26.68
N PRO A 283 -15.26 8.71 -26.25
CA PRO A 283 -14.82 7.32 -26.30
C PRO A 283 -14.46 6.83 -27.73
N GLU A 284 -15.18 7.30 -28.73
CA GLU A 284 -14.97 6.97 -30.14
C GLU A 284 -13.60 7.48 -30.63
N ASP A 285 -13.23 8.71 -30.25
CA ASP A 285 -11.95 9.32 -30.64
C ASP A 285 -10.76 8.62 -29.98
N TYR A 286 -10.96 8.10 -28.79
CA TYR A 286 -9.90 7.37 -28.08
C TYR A 286 -9.48 6.11 -28.83
N ALA A 287 -10.42 5.31 -29.30
CA ALA A 287 -10.13 4.11 -30.11
C ALA A 287 -9.37 4.45 -31.41
N ALA A 288 -9.77 5.54 -32.09
CA ALA A 288 -9.10 6.02 -33.29
C ALA A 288 -7.66 6.51 -33.01
N ILE A 289 -7.44 7.23 -31.93
CA ILE A 289 -6.11 7.72 -31.52
C ILE A 289 -5.16 6.53 -31.25
N ILE A 290 -5.61 5.50 -30.54
CA ILE A 290 -4.79 4.33 -30.24
C ILE A 290 -4.48 3.54 -31.50
N ALA A 291 -5.45 3.35 -32.41
CA ALA A 291 -5.22 2.68 -33.68
C ALA A 291 -4.14 3.41 -34.51
N SER A 292 -4.21 4.73 -34.59
CA SER A 292 -3.22 5.55 -35.32
C SER A 292 -1.83 5.56 -34.67
N SER A 293 -1.74 5.42 -33.33
CA SER A 293 -0.44 5.39 -32.62
C SER A 293 0.29 4.06 -32.81
N ASN A 294 -0.44 2.96 -32.99
CA ASN A 294 0.15 1.63 -33.21
C ASN A 294 0.63 1.44 -34.68
N GLU A 295 0.17 2.28 -35.61
CA GLU A 295 0.59 2.23 -37.03
C GLU A 295 1.88 3.02 -37.32
N LYS A 296 2.40 3.81 -36.36
CA LYS A 296 3.69 4.50 -36.52
C LYS A 296 4.82 3.61 -36.02
N PRO A 297 5.68 3.05 -36.92
CA PRO A 297 6.91 2.40 -36.47
C PRO A 297 7.77 3.46 -35.76
N MET A 298 8.33 3.11 -34.61
CA MET A 298 9.36 3.90 -33.98
C MET A 298 10.57 3.95 -34.94
N SER A 299 10.78 5.11 -35.54
CA SER A 299 11.95 5.45 -36.34
C SER A 299 13.12 5.84 -35.42
#